data_849316a352479c4702257f79539476a6
#
_entry.id   849316a352479c4702257f79539476a6
#
_cell.length_a   1.000
_cell.length_b   1.000
_cell.length_c   1.000
_cell.angle_alpha   90.00
_cell.angle_beta   90.00
_cell.angle_gamma   90.00
#
_symmetry.space_group_name_H-M   'P 1'
#
loop_
_entity.id
_entity.type
_entity.pdbx_description
1 polymer ?
#
loop_
_entity_poly.entity_id
_entity_poly.type
_entity_poly.pdbx_seq_one_letter_code
_entity_poly.pdbx_strand_id
1 'polypeptide(L)'
;MNRTVTIAPVRKSIRVNANQAHAFEVFTSGLGRWWPRTHTIGKPPMQTAVLEPRLGGRWYELSADGSQADVGKVLVWEPPQRFVISWDLNSNWKPDTTVSSEVEVRFIAQGPQATLVELEHRNFERLGAEAGASMRKDVDGGWPGMLEHFKREAEASSRPTQAAGRAG
;
A
#
# COMPACT_ATOMS: atom_id res chain seq x y z
N MET A 1 -11.16 33.24 14.59
CA MET A 1 -10.01 33.05 13.77
C MET A 1 -9.89 31.64 13.28
N ASN A 2 -9.85 31.50 12.03
CA ASN A 2 -9.77 30.18 11.45
C ASN A 2 -8.38 29.68 11.39
N ARG A 3 -8.21 28.50 11.92
CA ARG A 3 -6.92 27.92 11.93
C ARG A 3 -7.00 26.66 11.16
N THR A 4 -6.32 26.58 10.05
CA THR A 4 -6.28 25.35 9.26
C THR A 4 -5.36 24.36 9.95
N VAL A 5 -5.87 23.19 10.22
CA VAL A 5 -5.06 22.13 10.78
C VAL A 5 -4.24 21.53 9.63
N THR A 6 -2.94 21.51 9.80
CA THR A 6 -2.05 20.91 8.81
C THR A 6 -1.24 19.84 9.49
N ILE A 7 -1.28 18.65 8.94
CA ILE A 7 -0.49 17.52 9.43
C ILE A 7 0.42 17.09 8.29
N ALA A 8 1.71 17.06 8.54
CA ALA A 8 2.69 16.74 7.50
C ALA A 8 2.47 15.32 6.98
N PRO A 9 2.68 15.09 5.69
CA PRO A 9 2.57 13.73 5.16
C PRO A 9 3.71 12.86 5.67
N VAL A 10 3.49 11.55 5.59
CA VAL A 10 4.55 10.57 5.83
C VAL A 10 5.14 10.23 4.47
N ARG A 11 6.45 10.34 4.34
CA ARG A 11 7.15 10.00 3.11
C ARG A 11 8.20 8.95 3.39
N LYS A 12 8.16 7.87 2.63
CA LYS A 12 9.12 6.77 2.75
C LYS A 12 9.55 6.36 1.36
N SER A 13 10.72 5.78 1.25
CA SER A 13 11.17 5.23 -0.02
C SER A 13 11.97 3.98 0.21
N ILE A 14 12.01 3.12 -0.81
CA ILE A 14 12.79 1.91 -0.77
C ILE A 14 13.21 1.57 -2.20
N ARG A 15 14.45 1.11 -2.35
CA ARG A 15 14.93 0.68 -3.64
C ARG A 15 14.86 -0.84 -3.69
N VAL A 16 14.30 -1.36 -4.76
CA VAL A 16 14.17 -2.81 -4.92
C VAL A 16 14.89 -3.25 -6.19
N ASN A 17 15.46 -4.44 -6.15
CA ASN A 17 16.16 -5.02 -7.30
C ASN A 17 15.16 -5.82 -8.13
N ALA A 18 14.28 -5.07 -8.79
CA ALA A 18 13.26 -5.62 -9.66
C ALA A 18 12.91 -4.53 -10.67
N ASN A 19 12.47 -4.90 -11.87
CA ASN A 19 12.11 -3.90 -12.85
C ASN A 19 10.81 -3.19 -12.47
N GLN A 20 10.59 -2.04 -13.08
CA GLN A 20 9.47 -1.16 -12.73
C GLN A 20 8.12 -1.87 -12.86
N ALA A 21 7.87 -2.55 -13.97
CA ALA A 21 6.58 -3.21 -14.18
C ALA A 21 6.34 -4.31 -13.16
N HIS A 22 7.37 -5.06 -12.83
CA HIS A 22 7.26 -6.13 -11.85
C HIS A 22 7.02 -5.57 -10.44
N ALA A 23 7.77 -4.51 -10.09
CA ALA A 23 7.59 -3.87 -8.78
C ALA A 23 6.16 -3.35 -8.62
N PHE A 24 5.63 -2.73 -9.68
CA PHE A 24 4.27 -2.21 -9.66
C PHE A 24 3.27 -3.36 -9.48
N GLU A 25 3.46 -4.45 -10.23
CA GLU A 25 2.56 -5.60 -10.16
C GLU A 25 2.56 -6.23 -8.78
N VAL A 26 3.74 -6.42 -8.19
CA VAL A 26 3.84 -7.03 -6.86
C VAL A 26 3.16 -6.16 -5.80
N PHE A 27 3.32 -4.84 -5.89
CA PHE A 27 2.72 -3.95 -4.91
C PHE A 27 1.19 -3.96 -5.02
N THR A 28 0.67 -4.07 -6.21
CA THR A 28 -0.77 -3.95 -6.48
C THR A 28 -1.45 -5.31 -6.57
N SER A 29 -1.43 -5.96 -7.73
CA SER A 29 -2.09 -7.26 -7.91
C SER A 29 -1.53 -8.31 -6.97
N GLY A 30 -0.26 -8.20 -6.63
CA GLY A 30 0.41 -9.14 -5.74
C GLY A 30 0.33 -8.80 -4.27
N LEU A 31 -0.48 -7.82 -3.88
CA LEU A 31 -0.53 -7.36 -2.50
C LEU A 31 -0.69 -8.50 -1.50
N GLY A 32 -1.52 -9.46 -1.80
CA GLY A 32 -1.78 -10.57 -0.89
C GLY A 32 -0.58 -11.47 -0.62
N ARG A 33 0.46 -11.39 -1.44
CA ARG A 33 1.64 -12.22 -1.26
C ARG A 33 2.58 -11.70 -0.17
N TRP A 34 2.56 -10.39 0.10
CA TRP A 34 3.51 -9.81 1.04
C TRP A 34 2.86 -9.04 2.20
N TRP A 35 1.57 -8.72 2.13
CA TRP A 35 0.91 -8.00 3.21
C TRP A 35 0.82 -8.90 4.44
N PRO A 36 1.38 -8.47 5.61
CA PRO A 36 1.45 -9.33 6.77
C PRO A 36 0.07 -9.70 7.30
N ARG A 37 -0.12 -10.98 7.59
CA ARG A 37 -1.40 -11.46 8.11
C ARG A 37 -1.71 -10.95 9.51
N THR A 38 -0.68 -10.43 10.19
CA THR A 38 -0.86 -9.88 11.52
C THR A 38 -1.37 -8.45 11.51
N HIS A 39 -1.33 -7.78 10.34
CA HIS A 39 -1.81 -6.40 10.21
C HIS A 39 -3.23 -6.40 9.67
N THR A 40 -4.16 -6.94 10.45
CA THR A 40 -5.54 -7.06 9.98
C THR A 40 -6.41 -5.99 10.61
N ILE A 41 -7.32 -5.43 9.81
CA ILE A 41 -8.33 -4.51 10.29
C ILE A 41 -9.68 -5.23 10.35
N GLY A 42 -9.75 -6.44 9.84
CA GLY A 42 -10.98 -7.22 9.82
C GLY A 42 -10.96 -8.29 10.89
N LYS A 43 -11.80 -9.30 10.68
CA LYS A 43 -11.90 -10.39 11.64
C LYS A 43 -10.75 -11.37 11.42
N PRO A 44 -9.94 -11.63 12.45
CA PRO A 44 -8.86 -12.58 12.28
C PRO A 44 -9.40 -14.02 12.24
N PRO A 45 -8.71 -14.93 11.56
CA PRO A 45 -7.47 -14.67 10.86
C PRO A 45 -7.72 -14.11 9.46
N MET A 46 -6.77 -13.29 8.98
CA MET A 46 -6.83 -12.75 7.64
C MET A 46 -6.39 -13.84 6.66
N GLN A 47 -7.20 -14.08 5.64
CA GLN A 47 -6.82 -15.00 4.59
C GLN A 47 -5.90 -14.32 3.58
N THR A 48 -6.26 -13.13 3.13
CA THR A 48 -5.45 -12.36 2.20
C THR A 48 -5.88 -10.91 2.15
N ALA A 49 -5.03 -10.06 1.56
CA ALA A 49 -5.39 -8.68 1.23
C ALA A 49 -5.48 -8.58 -0.29
N VAL A 50 -6.43 -7.82 -0.79
CA VAL A 50 -6.70 -7.70 -2.23
C VAL A 50 -6.71 -6.23 -2.63
N LEU A 51 -5.98 -5.90 -3.68
CA LEU A 51 -6.10 -4.60 -4.34
C LEU A 51 -6.55 -4.87 -5.76
N GLU A 52 -7.76 -4.44 -6.09
CA GLU A 52 -8.29 -4.64 -7.44
C GLU A 52 -7.57 -3.69 -8.39
N PRO A 53 -6.92 -4.20 -9.42
CA PRO A 53 -5.98 -3.41 -10.23
C PRO A 53 -6.66 -2.58 -11.32
N ARG A 54 -7.40 -1.57 -10.90
CA ARG A 54 -8.08 -0.67 -11.84
C ARG A 54 -8.58 0.57 -11.11
N LEU A 55 -8.84 1.62 -11.85
CA LEU A 55 -9.43 2.84 -11.28
C LEU A 55 -10.77 2.46 -10.66
N GLY A 56 -11.01 2.93 -9.45
CA GLY A 56 -12.23 2.60 -8.72
C GLY A 56 -12.20 1.23 -8.05
N GLY A 57 -11.12 0.47 -8.25
CA GLY A 57 -10.99 -0.84 -7.61
C GLY A 57 -10.92 -0.73 -6.11
N ARG A 58 -11.29 -1.82 -5.43
CA ARG A 58 -11.29 -1.84 -3.96
C ARG A 58 -9.97 -2.35 -3.43
N TRP A 59 -9.57 -1.83 -2.28
CA TRP A 59 -8.53 -2.46 -1.48
C TRP A 59 -9.24 -2.98 -0.23
N TYR A 60 -9.19 -4.27 0.00
CA TYR A 60 -9.87 -4.86 1.14
C TYR A 60 -9.11 -6.07 1.68
N GLU A 61 -9.47 -6.46 2.91
CA GLU A 61 -8.95 -7.67 3.50
C GLU A 61 -10.05 -8.72 3.48
N LEU A 62 -9.66 -9.95 3.18
CA LEU A 62 -10.57 -11.08 3.20
C LEU A 62 -10.20 -11.95 4.40
N SER A 63 -11.16 -12.20 5.26
CA SER A 63 -10.96 -13.06 6.43
C SER A 63 -11.25 -14.51 6.09
N ALA A 64 -10.75 -15.43 6.89
CA ALA A 64 -10.92 -16.85 6.64
C ALA A 64 -12.39 -17.28 6.64
N ASP A 65 -13.26 -16.55 7.34
CA ASP A 65 -14.69 -16.87 7.38
C ASP A 65 -15.45 -16.25 6.20
N GLY A 66 -14.74 -15.63 5.26
CA GLY A 66 -15.37 -15.01 4.09
C GLY A 66 -15.76 -13.55 4.27
N SER A 67 -15.66 -12.99 5.48
CA SER A 67 -15.99 -11.60 5.68
C SER A 67 -14.91 -10.70 5.08
N GLN A 68 -15.28 -9.47 4.74
CA GLN A 68 -14.38 -8.52 4.10
C GLN A 68 -14.37 -7.20 4.86
N ALA A 69 -13.21 -6.54 4.88
CA ALA A 69 -13.07 -5.23 5.50
C ALA A 69 -12.38 -4.31 4.50
N ASP A 70 -13.06 -3.22 4.14
CA ASP A 70 -12.54 -2.30 3.13
C ASP A 70 -11.51 -1.36 3.73
N VAL A 71 -10.38 -1.21 3.05
CA VAL A 71 -9.37 -0.20 3.39
C VAL A 71 -9.63 1.06 2.59
N GLY A 72 -9.90 0.95 1.29
CA GLY A 72 -10.13 2.10 0.44
C GLY A 72 -10.37 1.74 -1.01
N LYS A 73 -10.19 2.72 -1.88
CA LYS A 73 -10.40 2.56 -3.31
C LYS A 73 -9.27 3.17 -4.11
N VAL A 74 -9.07 2.69 -5.32
CA VAL A 74 -8.07 3.23 -6.23
C VAL A 74 -8.59 4.55 -6.80
N LEU A 75 -7.88 5.63 -6.53
CA LEU A 75 -8.24 6.98 -6.99
C LEU A 75 -7.49 7.36 -8.26
N VAL A 76 -6.28 6.85 -8.44
CA VAL A 76 -5.46 7.07 -9.64
C VAL A 76 -4.81 5.76 -9.99
N TRP A 77 -4.82 5.41 -11.27
CA TRP A 77 -4.26 4.15 -11.73
C TRP A 77 -3.42 4.40 -12.99
N GLU A 78 -2.10 4.44 -12.84
CA GLU A 78 -1.18 4.75 -13.93
C GLU A 78 -0.02 3.75 -13.96
N PRO A 79 -0.29 2.50 -14.32
CA PRO A 79 0.78 1.51 -14.38
C PRO A 79 1.76 1.81 -15.51
N PRO A 80 3.01 1.53 -15.35
CA PRO A 80 3.65 0.99 -14.16
C PRO A 80 4.25 2.08 -13.26
N GLN A 81 3.79 3.31 -13.37
CA GLN A 81 4.43 4.46 -12.78
C GLN A 81 3.91 4.84 -11.40
N ARG A 82 2.60 4.81 -11.20
CA ARG A 82 2.06 5.18 -9.89
C ARG A 82 0.59 4.81 -9.73
N PHE A 83 0.17 4.75 -8.50
CA PHE A 83 -1.25 4.68 -8.17
C PHE A 83 -1.49 5.45 -6.87
N VAL A 84 -2.74 5.84 -6.66
CA VAL A 84 -3.16 6.48 -5.42
C VAL A 84 -4.39 5.74 -4.92
N ILE A 85 -4.41 5.45 -3.63
CA ILE A 85 -5.59 4.85 -3.02
C ILE A 85 -6.08 5.73 -1.89
N SER A 86 -7.37 5.65 -1.60
CA SER A 86 -7.88 6.24 -0.38
C SER A 86 -7.61 5.28 0.77
N TRP A 87 -7.44 5.85 1.96
CA TRP A 87 -7.21 5.08 3.18
C TRP A 87 -8.36 5.47 4.09
N ASP A 88 -9.43 4.68 4.03
CA ASP A 88 -10.70 5.02 4.66
C ASP A 88 -10.84 4.34 6.01
N LEU A 89 -9.81 4.53 6.84
CA LEU A 89 -9.77 3.96 8.18
C LEU A 89 -9.70 5.09 9.20
N ASN A 90 -10.47 4.96 10.27
CA ASN A 90 -10.43 5.95 11.34
C ASN A 90 -9.27 5.62 12.30
N SER A 91 -9.09 6.46 13.32
CA SER A 91 -7.96 6.29 14.24
C SER A 91 -8.06 5.04 15.09
N ASN A 92 -9.19 4.37 15.09
CA ASN A 92 -9.35 3.09 15.75
C ASN A 92 -9.12 1.93 14.77
N TRP A 93 -8.59 2.24 13.59
CA TRP A 93 -8.28 1.25 12.54
C TRP A 93 -9.52 0.48 12.08
N LYS A 94 -10.65 1.16 12.03
CA LYS A 94 -11.88 0.57 11.51
C LYS A 94 -12.29 1.26 10.23
N PRO A 95 -12.87 0.51 9.28
CA PRO A 95 -13.40 1.13 8.07
C PRO A 95 -14.44 2.18 8.42
N ASP A 96 -14.32 3.35 7.82
CA ASP A 96 -15.18 4.48 8.13
C ASP A 96 -15.26 5.37 6.90
N THR A 97 -16.43 5.41 6.27
CA THR A 97 -16.60 6.16 5.03
C THR A 97 -16.67 7.67 5.25
N THR A 98 -16.67 8.12 6.51
CA THR A 98 -16.70 9.55 6.80
C THR A 98 -15.31 10.15 6.91
N VAL A 99 -14.27 9.33 6.91
CA VAL A 99 -12.89 9.80 6.98
C VAL A 99 -12.10 9.18 5.84
N SER A 100 -11.06 9.86 5.41
CA SER A 100 -10.24 9.38 4.33
C SER A 100 -8.90 10.09 4.33
N SER A 101 -7.83 9.33 4.21
CA SER A 101 -6.55 9.89 3.86
C SER A 101 -6.13 9.25 2.54
N GLU A 102 -4.95 9.55 2.04
CA GLU A 102 -4.53 9.03 0.74
C GLU A 102 -3.13 8.48 0.80
N VAL A 103 -2.91 7.40 0.05
CA VAL A 103 -1.58 6.82 -0.10
C VAL A 103 -1.24 6.83 -1.58
N GLU A 104 -0.17 7.53 -1.92
CA GLU A 104 0.36 7.54 -3.28
C GLU A 104 1.65 6.73 -3.31
N VAL A 105 1.80 5.85 -4.31
CA VAL A 105 3.02 5.09 -4.47
C VAL A 105 3.52 5.29 -5.89
N ARG A 106 4.77 5.73 -6.02
CA ARG A 106 5.41 5.97 -7.31
C ARG A 106 6.53 4.97 -7.52
N PHE A 107 6.65 4.50 -8.74
CA PHE A 107 7.66 3.52 -9.10
C PHE A 107 8.56 4.13 -10.17
N ILE A 108 9.81 4.41 -9.80
CA ILE A 108 10.75 5.13 -10.64
C ILE A 108 11.83 4.17 -11.11
N ALA A 109 11.84 3.89 -12.41
CA ALA A 109 12.82 2.97 -12.96
C ALA A 109 14.23 3.56 -12.79
N GLN A 110 15.14 2.75 -12.27
CA GLN A 110 16.53 3.14 -12.10
C GLN A 110 17.47 2.22 -12.86
N GLY A 111 16.93 1.43 -13.76
CA GLY A 111 17.66 0.47 -14.55
C GLY A 111 16.77 -0.69 -14.88
N PRO A 112 17.24 -1.65 -15.67
CA PRO A 112 16.41 -2.78 -16.11
C PRO A 112 16.01 -3.70 -14.96
N GLN A 113 16.73 -3.65 -13.84
CA GLN A 113 16.43 -4.50 -12.70
C GLN A 113 16.45 -3.70 -11.40
N ALA A 114 16.10 -2.43 -11.46
CA ALA A 114 16.10 -1.60 -10.26
C ALA A 114 15.00 -0.57 -10.31
N THR A 115 14.29 -0.40 -9.21
CA THR A 115 13.20 0.57 -9.10
C THR A 115 13.27 1.25 -7.74
N LEU A 116 13.13 2.57 -7.75
CA LEU A 116 12.97 3.32 -6.51
C LEU A 116 11.46 3.46 -6.29
N VAL A 117 10.99 3.03 -5.14
CA VAL A 117 9.59 3.11 -4.79
C VAL A 117 9.42 4.19 -3.74
N GLU A 118 8.61 5.21 -4.05
CA GLU A 118 8.36 6.32 -3.15
C GLU A 118 6.91 6.28 -2.71
N LEU A 119 6.68 6.34 -1.41
CA LEU A 119 5.35 6.29 -0.84
C LEU A 119 5.08 7.57 -0.08
N GLU A 120 3.91 8.16 -0.30
CA GLU A 120 3.46 9.31 0.47
C GLU A 120 2.07 9.03 1.00
N HIS A 121 1.91 9.05 2.33
CA HIS A 121 0.62 8.94 2.98
C HIS A 121 0.27 10.34 3.49
N ARG A 122 -0.85 10.89 3.06
CA ARG A 122 -1.15 12.31 3.27
C ARG A 122 -2.61 12.58 3.57
N ASN A 123 -2.91 13.82 3.88
CA ASN A 123 -4.27 14.29 4.15
C ASN A 123 -4.83 13.75 5.46
N PHE A 124 -3.96 13.56 6.44
CA PHE A 124 -4.37 13.07 7.75
C PHE A 124 -5.32 14.03 8.46
N GLU A 125 -5.24 15.33 8.12
CA GLU A 125 -6.11 16.31 8.73
C GLU A 125 -7.58 16.06 8.44
N ARG A 126 -7.88 15.27 7.43
CA ARG A 126 -9.27 14.90 7.14
C ARG A 126 -9.90 14.03 8.23
N LEU A 127 -9.07 13.43 9.09
CA LEU A 127 -9.57 12.66 10.22
C LEU A 127 -9.83 13.55 11.43
N GLY A 128 -9.45 14.83 11.37
CA GLY A 128 -9.48 15.73 12.51
C GLY A 128 -8.09 15.85 13.13
N ALA A 129 -7.87 16.88 13.93
CA ALA A 129 -6.52 17.16 14.43
C ALA A 129 -5.93 16.03 15.25
N GLU A 130 -6.70 15.53 16.21
CA GLU A 130 -6.21 14.50 17.11
C GLU A 130 -6.15 13.14 16.44
N ALA A 131 -7.23 12.74 15.80
CA ALA A 131 -7.28 11.44 15.12
C ALA A 131 -6.28 11.38 13.97
N GLY A 132 -6.11 12.49 13.25
CA GLY A 132 -5.15 12.54 12.15
C GLY A 132 -3.71 12.41 12.62
N ALA A 133 -3.38 13.08 13.73
CA ALA A 133 -2.03 12.98 14.30
C ALA A 133 -1.75 11.56 14.79
N SER A 134 -2.75 10.92 15.37
CA SER A 134 -2.62 9.54 15.84
C SER A 134 -2.40 8.58 14.69
N MET A 135 -3.20 8.71 13.62
CA MET A 135 -3.03 7.85 12.44
C MET A 135 -1.66 8.07 11.82
N ARG A 136 -1.22 9.34 11.70
CA ARG A 136 0.08 9.63 11.11
C ARG A 136 1.21 8.96 11.89
N LYS A 137 1.14 9.02 13.21
CA LYS A 137 2.17 8.40 14.04
C LYS A 137 2.21 6.89 13.82
N ASP A 138 1.05 6.26 13.77
CA ASP A 138 0.97 4.82 13.58
C ASP A 138 1.53 4.38 12.23
N VAL A 139 1.14 5.06 11.16
CA VAL A 139 1.61 4.65 9.82
C VAL A 139 3.07 5.04 9.59
N ASP A 140 3.54 6.13 10.21
CA ASP A 140 4.93 6.52 10.11
C ASP A 140 5.83 5.40 10.68
N GLY A 141 5.39 4.77 11.75
CA GLY A 141 6.11 3.64 12.33
C GLY A 141 5.90 2.34 11.58
N GLY A 142 4.78 2.19 10.89
CA GLY A 142 4.44 0.92 10.23
C GLY A 142 4.93 0.76 8.79
N TRP A 143 4.93 1.85 8.01
CA TRP A 143 5.29 1.74 6.60
C TRP A 143 6.67 1.16 6.32
N PRO A 144 7.74 1.49 7.09
CA PRO A 144 9.05 0.91 6.80
C PRO A 144 9.05 -0.62 6.80
N GLY A 145 8.41 -1.24 7.80
CA GLY A 145 8.32 -2.69 7.87
C GLY A 145 7.51 -3.28 6.72
N MET A 146 6.41 -2.58 6.34
CA MET A 146 5.59 -3.02 5.23
C MET A 146 6.38 -2.99 3.92
N LEU A 147 7.15 -1.92 3.70
CA LEU A 147 7.95 -1.79 2.50
C LEU A 147 9.04 -2.86 2.45
N GLU A 148 9.57 -3.31 3.60
CA GLU A 148 10.53 -4.40 3.61
C GLU A 148 9.89 -5.70 3.16
N HIS A 149 8.65 -5.97 3.57
CA HIS A 149 7.94 -7.16 3.11
C HIS A 149 7.72 -7.12 1.61
N PHE A 150 7.33 -5.94 1.10
CA PHE A 150 7.16 -5.75 -0.33
C PHE A 150 8.48 -5.99 -1.07
N LYS A 151 9.58 -5.42 -0.56
CA LYS A 151 10.88 -5.57 -1.20
C LYS A 151 11.27 -7.03 -1.31
N ARG A 152 11.11 -7.79 -0.24
CA ARG A 152 11.44 -9.21 -0.25
C ARG A 152 10.66 -9.97 -1.31
N GLU A 153 9.37 -9.71 -1.40
CA GLU A 153 8.55 -10.38 -2.39
C GLU A 153 8.91 -9.95 -3.80
N ALA A 154 9.11 -8.66 -4.03
CA ALA A 154 9.43 -8.16 -5.35
C ALA A 154 10.75 -8.74 -5.84
N GLU A 155 11.74 -8.84 -4.96
CA GLU A 155 13.04 -9.36 -5.35
C GLU A 155 13.02 -10.89 -5.50
N ALA A 156 12.30 -11.58 -4.66
CA ALA A 156 12.21 -13.03 -4.76
C ALA A 156 11.49 -13.47 -6.03
N SER A 157 10.41 -12.79 -6.37
CA SER A 157 9.63 -13.17 -7.55
C SER A 157 10.16 -12.59 -8.85
N SER A 158 11.12 -11.65 -8.77
CA SER A 158 11.69 -11.13 -9.99
C SER A 158 12.82 -12.01 -10.47
N ARG A 159 13.20 -13.05 -9.69
CA ARG A 159 14.21 -13.88 -10.12
C ARG A 159 13.76 -14.41 -11.37
N PRO A 160 14.52 -14.19 -12.35
CA PRO A 160 14.16 -14.66 -13.60
C PRO A 160 14.04 -16.09 -13.43
N THR A 161 13.04 -16.46 -13.69
CA THR A 161 12.93 -17.76 -13.86
C THR A 161 13.76 -18.00 -14.99
N GLN A 162 14.83 -17.34 -14.99
CA GLN A 162 15.69 -17.54 -15.97
C GLN A 162 15.93 -18.92 -16.05
N ALA A 163 15.75 -19.54 -15.03
CA ALA A 163 15.87 -20.94 -15.10
C ALA A 163 14.94 -21.40 -16.19
N ALA A 164 13.74 -20.99 -16.11
CA ALA A 164 12.81 -21.43 -17.09
C ALA A 164 13.27 -20.90 -18.41
N GLY A 165 13.66 -19.70 -18.34
CA GLY A 165 14.02 -19.07 -19.55
C GLY A 165 15.09 -19.81 -20.25
N ARG A 166 15.92 -20.59 -19.58
CA ARG A 166 16.90 -21.17 -20.24
C ARG A 166 16.73 -22.51 -20.37
N ALA A 167 15.70 -22.96 -19.92
CA ALA A 167 15.45 -24.29 -20.10
C ALA A 167 15.68 -24.63 -21.53
N GLY A 168 15.78 -23.73 -22.27
CA GLY A 168 16.02 -24.06 -23.66
C GLY A 168 17.43 -24.45 -23.89
#